data_bbb39dad82351698edfef4c3ead6da89
#
_entry.id   bbb39dad82351698edfef4c3ead6da89
#
_cell.length_a   1.000
_cell.length_b   1.000
_cell.length_c   1.000
_cell.angle_alpha   90.00
_cell.angle_beta   90.00
_cell.angle_gamma   90.00
#
_symmetry.space_group_name_H-M   'P 1'
#
loop_
_entity.id
_entity.type
_entity.pdbx_description
1 polymer ?
#
loop_
_entity_poly.entity_id
_entity_poly.type
_entity_poly.pdbx_seq_one_letter_code
_entity_poly.pdbx_strand_id
1 'polypeptide(L)'
;MNKRIAIIGAGISGLSAAAYAAKDGNIVHVFEKHAQPGGRARQYTTENGYTFDMGPSWYWMPDIIDQFFQDFGYRVADFYELISLDPQFEMVFGDGNLSIPKNYLELKHLFESVEKGAAHNLDKFMQTAKYKYE
;
A
#
# COMPACT_ATOMS: atom_id res chain seq x y z
N MET A 1 -15.85 -5.82 -31.82
CA MET A 1 -16.60 -4.55 -31.67
C MET A 1 -16.17 -3.91 -30.34
N ASN A 2 -15.70 -2.67 -30.40
CA ASN A 2 -15.34 -1.93 -29.16
C ASN A 2 -16.63 -1.57 -28.42
N LYS A 3 -16.69 -1.96 -27.15
CA LYS A 3 -17.83 -1.63 -26.28
C LYS A 3 -17.65 -0.23 -25.67
N ARG A 4 -18.74 0.39 -25.29
CA ARG A 4 -18.75 1.57 -24.42
C ARG A 4 -19.03 1.11 -23.00
N ILE A 5 -18.11 1.39 -22.09
CA ILE A 5 -18.15 0.92 -20.70
C ILE A 5 -18.19 2.14 -19.77
N ALA A 6 -19.15 2.16 -18.85
CA ALA A 6 -19.25 3.13 -17.80
C ALA A 6 -18.77 2.48 -16.48
N ILE A 7 -17.81 3.12 -15.79
CA ILE A 7 -17.31 2.68 -14.49
C ILE A 7 -17.70 3.72 -13.46
N ILE A 8 -18.33 3.28 -12.40
CA ILE A 8 -18.79 4.15 -11.31
C ILE A 8 -17.80 4.07 -10.16
N GLY A 9 -17.11 5.16 -9.92
CA GLY A 9 -16.09 5.33 -8.88
C GLY A 9 -14.66 5.25 -9.44
N ALA A 10 -13.86 6.27 -9.14
CA ALA A 10 -12.45 6.37 -9.50
C ALA A 10 -11.52 6.03 -8.31
N GLY A 11 -11.88 5.00 -7.50
CA GLY A 11 -10.96 4.37 -6.56
C GLY A 11 -9.99 3.43 -7.28
N ILE A 12 -9.04 2.83 -6.56
CA ILE A 12 -8.01 1.93 -7.14
C ILE A 12 -8.66 0.85 -8.01
N SER A 13 -9.68 0.15 -7.52
CA SER A 13 -10.37 -0.91 -8.26
C SER A 13 -11.05 -0.41 -9.54
N GLY A 14 -11.73 0.76 -9.47
CA GLY A 14 -12.40 1.34 -10.64
C GLY A 14 -11.40 1.81 -11.69
N LEU A 15 -10.30 2.44 -11.27
CA LEU A 15 -9.22 2.87 -12.17
C LEU A 15 -8.51 1.69 -12.82
N SER A 16 -8.22 0.61 -12.05
CA SER A 16 -7.62 -0.61 -12.60
C SER A 16 -8.54 -1.26 -13.63
N ALA A 17 -9.83 -1.43 -13.31
CA ALA A 17 -10.81 -1.98 -14.25
C ALA A 17 -10.94 -1.12 -15.53
N ALA A 18 -10.88 0.21 -15.38
CA ALA A 18 -10.89 1.14 -16.50
C ALA A 18 -9.67 0.96 -17.41
N ALA A 19 -8.49 0.84 -16.82
CA ALA A 19 -7.24 0.67 -17.53
C ALA A 19 -7.25 -0.65 -18.37
N TYR A 20 -7.61 -1.79 -17.76
CA TYR A 20 -7.70 -3.05 -18.47
C TYR A 20 -8.77 -3.02 -19.56
N ALA A 21 -9.95 -2.49 -19.28
CA ALA A 21 -11.00 -2.37 -20.27
C ALA A 21 -10.58 -1.50 -21.47
N ALA A 22 -9.84 -0.42 -21.23
CA ALA A 22 -9.30 0.44 -22.28
C ALA A 22 -8.18 -0.27 -23.07
N LYS A 23 -7.32 -1.03 -22.40
CA LYS A 23 -6.28 -1.85 -23.03
C LYS A 23 -6.88 -2.86 -24.01
N ASP A 24 -8.05 -3.42 -23.71
CA ASP A 24 -8.81 -4.32 -24.58
C ASP A 24 -9.50 -3.58 -25.74
N GLY A 25 -9.24 -2.30 -25.94
CA GLY A 25 -9.76 -1.49 -27.04
C GLY A 25 -11.17 -0.96 -26.83
N ASN A 26 -11.71 -1.00 -25.60
CA ASN A 26 -13.03 -0.44 -25.32
C ASN A 26 -12.96 1.08 -25.08
N ILE A 27 -14.09 1.76 -25.27
CA ILE A 27 -14.27 3.16 -24.89
C ILE A 27 -14.76 3.21 -23.45
N VAL A 28 -13.95 3.74 -22.56
CA VAL A 28 -14.24 3.71 -21.11
C VAL A 28 -14.51 5.12 -20.60
N HIS A 29 -15.59 5.28 -19.83
CA HIS A 29 -15.92 6.49 -19.09
C HIS A 29 -15.95 6.17 -17.61
N VAL A 30 -15.16 6.90 -16.81
CA VAL A 30 -15.15 6.77 -15.35
C VAL A 30 -15.92 7.95 -14.75
N PHE A 31 -16.85 7.66 -13.87
CA PHE A 31 -17.66 8.63 -13.16
C PHE A 31 -17.28 8.63 -11.68
N GLU A 32 -16.83 9.77 -11.17
CA GLU A 32 -16.42 9.94 -9.77
C GLU A 32 -17.25 11.06 -9.12
N LYS A 33 -17.76 10.81 -7.93
CA LYS A 33 -18.59 11.79 -7.19
C LYS A 33 -17.78 12.92 -6.54
N HIS A 34 -16.49 12.68 -6.31
CA HIS A 34 -15.57 13.67 -5.71
C HIS A 34 -14.75 14.36 -6.80
N ALA A 35 -14.25 15.55 -6.49
CA ALA A 35 -13.36 16.29 -7.39
C ALA A 35 -12.00 15.60 -7.60
N GLN A 36 -11.60 14.73 -6.67
CA GLN A 36 -10.32 14.01 -6.71
C GLN A 36 -10.57 12.50 -6.86
N PRO A 37 -9.91 11.81 -7.83
CA PRO A 37 -9.89 10.36 -7.88
C PRO A 37 -9.05 9.77 -6.74
N GLY A 38 -9.02 8.43 -6.63
CA GLY A 38 -8.22 7.71 -5.64
C GLY A 38 -9.07 6.99 -4.58
N GLY A 39 -10.34 7.36 -4.40
CA GLY A 39 -11.22 6.72 -3.43
C GLY A 39 -10.69 6.85 -2.00
N ARG A 40 -10.39 5.73 -1.34
CA ARG A 40 -9.78 5.71 0.01
C ARG A 40 -8.30 6.08 0.04
N ALA A 41 -7.62 6.10 -1.09
CA ALA A 41 -6.23 6.52 -1.23
C ALA A 41 -6.08 8.01 -1.65
N ARG A 42 -7.14 8.81 -1.45
CA ARG A 42 -7.10 10.24 -1.71
C ARG A 42 -6.25 10.96 -0.68
N GLN A 43 -5.79 12.15 -1.04
CA GLN A 43 -5.13 13.06 -0.15
C GLN A 43 -6.06 14.20 0.28
N TYR A 44 -5.82 14.73 1.46
CA TYR A 44 -6.43 15.96 1.96
C TYR A 44 -5.34 17.01 2.18
N THR A 45 -5.50 18.16 1.56
CA THR A 45 -4.60 19.29 1.77
C THR A 45 -5.35 20.37 2.55
N THR A 46 -4.76 20.83 3.65
CA THR A 46 -5.30 21.92 4.47
C THR A 46 -5.10 23.26 3.77
N GLU A 47 -5.81 24.29 4.22
CA GLU A 47 -5.64 25.67 3.73
C GLU A 47 -4.21 26.19 3.91
N ASN A 48 -3.50 25.71 4.93
CA ASN A 48 -2.10 26.04 5.21
C ASN A 48 -1.09 25.21 4.41
N GLY A 49 -1.53 24.36 3.48
CA GLY A 49 -0.68 23.59 2.58
C GLY A 49 -0.16 22.23 3.13
N TYR A 50 -0.58 21.80 4.32
CA TYR A 50 -0.24 20.45 4.82
C TYR A 50 -1.07 19.41 4.08
N THR A 51 -0.40 18.34 3.62
CA THR A 51 -1.05 17.25 2.90
C THR A 51 -1.03 15.97 3.73
N PHE A 52 -2.17 15.31 3.83
CA PHE A 52 -2.39 14.07 4.57
C PHE A 52 -3.00 13.02 3.67
N ASP A 53 -2.55 11.77 3.80
CA ASP A 53 -3.23 10.64 3.20
C ASP A 53 -4.51 10.33 3.97
N MET A 54 -5.63 10.20 3.25
CA MET A 54 -6.95 9.96 3.86
C MET A 54 -7.23 8.48 4.13
N GLY A 55 -6.29 7.62 3.85
CA GLY A 55 -6.47 6.16 3.91
C GLY A 55 -5.22 5.45 4.42
N PRO A 56 -4.87 4.32 3.80
CA PRO A 56 -3.72 3.53 4.22
C PRO A 56 -2.45 4.36 4.15
N SER A 57 -1.71 4.40 5.25
CA SER A 57 -0.40 5.05 5.33
C SER A 57 0.73 4.11 4.89
N TRP A 58 0.42 2.84 4.63
CA TRP A 58 1.39 1.80 4.29
C TRP A 58 1.19 1.35 2.85
N TYR A 59 2.30 1.12 2.17
CA TYR A 59 2.30 0.61 0.81
C TYR A 59 2.09 -0.92 0.83
N TRP A 60 0.86 -1.34 0.57
CA TRP A 60 0.46 -2.74 0.61
C TRP A 60 0.65 -3.42 -0.75
N MET A 61 1.02 -4.70 -0.72
CA MET A 61 1.08 -5.58 -1.91
C MET A 61 1.88 -4.97 -3.06
N PRO A 62 3.15 -4.60 -2.84
CA PRO A 62 3.98 -3.96 -3.87
C PRO A 62 4.11 -4.78 -5.14
N ASP A 63 4.14 -6.11 -5.02
CA ASP A 63 4.18 -7.08 -6.10
C ASP A 63 2.94 -7.01 -7.01
N ILE A 64 1.75 -6.89 -6.44
CA ILE A 64 0.50 -6.76 -7.21
C ILE A 64 0.44 -5.41 -7.93
N ILE A 65 0.90 -4.34 -7.29
CA ILE A 65 0.95 -3.03 -7.92
C ILE A 65 1.98 -3.03 -9.06
N ASP A 66 3.15 -3.63 -8.85
CA ASP A 66 4.18 -3.72 -9.89
C ASP A 66 3.70 -4.57 -11.06
N GLN A 67 2.99 -5.70 -10.81
CA GLN A 67 2.36 -6.51 -11.84
C GLN A 67 1.37 -5.70 -12.68
N PHE A 68 0.54 -4.86 -12.04
CA PHE A 68 -0.38 -3.98 -12.76
C PHE A 68 0.38 -3.08 -13.74
N PHE A 69 1.46 -2.43 -13.33
CA PHE A 69 2.25 -1.57 -14.22
C PHE A 69 2.93 -2.38 -15.34
N GLN A 70 3.46 -3.56 -15.03
CA GLN A 70 4.08 -4.46 -16.01
C GLN A 70 3.10 -4.90 -17.09
N ASP A 71 1.84 -5.15 -16.74
CA ASP A 71 0.78 -5.48 -17.69
C ASP A 71 0.55 -4.38 -18.75
N PHE A 72 0.92 -3.14 -18.43
CA PHE A 72 0.90 -1.99 -19.35
C PHE A 72 2.27 -1.63 -19.95
N GLY A 73 3.30 -2.43 -19.70
CA GLY A 73 4.66 -2.22 -20.22
C GLY A 73 5.49 -1.21 -19.42
N TYR A 74 5.10 -0.93 -18.19
CA TYR A 74 5.77 -0.02 -17.28
C TYR A 74 6.24 -0.74 -16.02
N ARG A 75 7.00 -0.03 -15.18
CA ARG A 75 7.37 -0.42 -13.82
C ARG A 75 6.94 0.67 -12.85
N VAL A 76 6.74 0.31 -11.60
CA VAL A 76 6.43 1.29 -10.53
C VAL A 76 7.45 2.44 -10.51
N ALA A 77 8.74 2.13 -10.68
CA ALA A 77 9.83 3.10 -10.69
C ALA A 77 9.77 4.14 -11.83
N ASP A 78 8.95 3.91 -12.86
CA ASP A 78 8.74 4.88 -13.94
C ASP A 78 7.80 6.02 -13.50
N PHE A 79 7.09 5.86 -12.37
CA PHE A 79 6.09 6.82 -11.87
C PHE A 79 6.46 7.41 -10.51
N TYR A 80 7.03 6.60 -9.61
CA TYR A 80 7.44 7.06 -8.27
C TYR A 80 8.51 6.16 -7.68
N GLU A 81 9.26 6.72 -6.74
CA GLU A 81 10.29 6.02 -5.98
C GLU A 81 9.71 5.52 -4.65
N LEU A 82 9.95 4.24 -4.33
CA LEU A 82 9.63 3.66 -3.03
C LEU A 82 10.85 3.74 -2.12
N ILE A 83 10.72 4.48 -1.03
CA ILE A 83 11.74 4.62 0.00
C ILE A 83 11.38 3.70 1.17
N SER A 84 12.26 2.75 1.46
CA SER A 84 12.09 1.89 2.63
C SER A 84 12.58 2.60 3.88
N LEU A 85 11.68 2.79 4.83
CA LEU A 85 11.99 3.49 6.09
C LEU A 85 12.72 2.59 7.08
N ASP A 86 13.64 3.20 7.85
CA ASP A 86 14.28 2.60 9.02
C ASP A 86 14.53 3.70 10.07
N PRO A 87 13.87 3.65 11.24
CA PRO A 87 12.87 2.66 11.62
C PRO A 87 11.62 2.73 10.74
N GLN A 88 10.91 1.60 10.61
CA GLN A 88 9.68 1.55 9.81
C GLN A 88 8.58 2.45 10.39
N PHE A 89 8.44 2.43 11.71
CA PHE A 89 7.54 3.28 12.49
C PHE A 89 7.93 3.24 13.96
N GLU A 90 7.35 4.15 14.73
CA GLU A 90 7.51 4.23 16.17
C GLU A 90 6.15 4.01 16.85
N MET A 91 6.11 3.12 17.83
CA MET A 91 4.97 2.96 18.73
C MET A 91 5.20 3.81 19.96
N VAL A 92 4.27 4.72 20.24
CA VAL A 92 4.35 5.65 21.36
C VAL A 92 3.44 5.16 22.48
N PHE A 93 4.02 4.85 23.64
CA PHE A 93 3.32 4.43 24.85
C PHE A 93 3.49 5.50 25.95
N GLY A 94 2.70 5.41 27.01
CA GLY A 94 2.79 6.35 28.14
C GLY A 94 4.08 6.25 28.96
N ASP A 95 4.76 5.12 28.89
CA ASP A 95 5.99 4.78 29.64
C ASP A 95 7.23 4.67 28.75
N GLY A 96 7.12 4.96 27.46
CA GLY A 96 8.24 4.93 26.53
C GLY A 96 7.83 4.71 25.08
N ASN A 97 8.81 4.76 24.18
CA ASN A 97 8.60 4.55 22.77
C ASN A 97 9.31 3.28 22.30
N LEU A 98 8.76 2.62 21.30
CA LEU A 98 9.33 1.45 20.68
C LEU A 98 9.50 1.71 19.17
N SER A 99 10.75 1.89 18.74
CA SER A 99 11.10 2.06 17.32
C SER A 99 11.22 0.70 16.65
N ILE A 100 10.43 0.46 15.62
CA ILE A 100 10.39 -0.82 14.92
C ILE A 100 11.40 -0.81 13.77
N PRO A 101 12.50 -1.60 13.88
CA PRO A 101 13.53 -1.63 12.87
C PRO A 101 13.07 -2.37 11.61
N LYS A 102 13.68 -2.04 10.48
CA LYS A 102 13.47 -2.74 9.21
C LYS A 102 14.07 -4.14 9.21
N ASN A 103 15.20 -4.31 9.87
CA ASN A 103 15.92 -5.57 9.90
C ASN A 103 15.20 -6.59 10.80
N TYR A 104 14.93 -7.79 10.26
CA TYR A 104 14.20 -8.82 10.99
C TYR A 104 14.95 -9.35 12.22
N LEU A 105 16.28 -9.47 12.17
CA LEU A 105 17.07 -9.91 13.32
C LEU A 105 17.06 -8.87 14.44
N GLU A 106 17.15 -7.59 14.08
CA GLU A 106 17.03 -6.49 15.04
C GLU A 106 15.64 -6.44 15.67
N LEU A 107 14.58 -6.68 14.87
CA LEU A 107 13.22 -6.79 15.38
C LEU A 107 13.06 -7.95 16.37
N LYS A 108 13.68 -9.10 16.09
CA LYS A 108 13.70 -10.25 17.04
C LYS A 108 14.40 -9.89 18.35
N HIS A 109 15.54 -9.21 18.28
CA HIS A 109 16.28 -8.77 19.45
C HIS A 109 15.46 -7.75 20.25
N LEU A 110 14.81 -6.83 19.58
CA LEU A 110 13.93 -5.84 20.21
C LEU A 110 12.80 -6.54 20.97
N PHE A 111 12.09 -7.46 20.33
CA PHE A 111 10.97 -8.18 20.96
C PHE A 111 11.43 -9.05 22.13
N GLU A 112 12.57 -9.75 22.00
CA GLU A 112 13.15 -10.53 23.08
C GLU A 112 13.58 -9.65 24.28
N SER A 113 13.98 -8.39 24.04
CA SER A 113 14.31 -7.45 25.10
C SER A 113 13.08 -6.95 25.87
N VAL A 114 11.92 -6.90 25.21
CA VAL A 114 10.64 -6.51 25.84
C VAL A 114 10.03 -7.69 26.60
N GLU A 115 10.04 -8.88 26.01
CA GLU A 115 9.46 -10.09 26.59
C GLU A 115 10.29 -11.31 26.22
N LYS A 116 10.74 -12.05 27.23
CA LYS A 116 11.52 -13.27 27.04
C LYS A 116 10.72 -14.33 26.27
N GLY A 117 11.29 -14.86 25.19
CA GLY A 117 10.67 -15.83 24.30
C GLY A 117 9.86 -15.20 23.15
N ALA A 118 9.74 -13.87 23.10
CA ALA A 118 9.01 -13.18 22.03
C ALA A 118 9.67 -13.36 20.66
N ALA A 119 10.99 -13.46 20.58
CA ALA A 119 11.71 -13.76 19.33
C ALA A 119 11.26 -15.09 18.70
N HIS A 120 11.08 -16.12 19.52
CA HIS A 120 10.59 -17.42 19.06
C HIS A 120 9.12 -17.36 18.59
N ASN A 121 8.29 -16.63 19.32
CA ASN A 121 6.89 -16.44 18.96
C ASN A 121 6.75 -15.66 17.65
N LEU A 122 7.62 -14.67 17.43
CA LEU A 122 7.69 -13.92 16.18
C LEU A 122 8.05 -14.83 15.01
N ASP A 123 9.03 -15.72 15.15
CA ASP A 123 9.38 -16.70 14.11
C ASP A 123 8.18 -17.58 13.73
N LYS A 124 7.45 -18.09 14.71
CA LYS A 124 6.23 -18.90 14.46
C LYS A 124 5.17 -18.09 13.71
N PHE A 125 4.95 -16.84 14.14
CA PHE A 125 3.99 -15.94 13.48
C PHE A 125 4.36 -15.72 12.02
N MET A 126 5.64 -15.41 11.75
CA MET A 126 6.13 -15.17 10.39
C MET A 126 6.06 -16.39 9.49
N GLN A 127 6.33 -17.60 10.03
CA GLN A 127 6.14 -18.86 9.29
C GLN A 127 4.68 -19.07 8.90
N THR A 128 3.75 -18.77 9.81
CA THR A 128 2.31 -18.87 9.53
C THR A 128 1.86 -17.84 8.50
N ALA A 129 2.41 -16.62 8.57
CA ALA A 129 2.14 -15.56 7.60
C ALA A 129 2.64 -15.96 6.20
N LYS A 130 3.86 -16.48 6.11
CA LYS A 130 4.45 -16.98 4.86
C LYS A 130 3.56 -18.04 4.20
N TYR A 131 3.14 -19.05 4.96
CA TYR A 131 2.25 -20.12 4.46
C TYR A 131 0.91 -19.60 3.91
N LYS A 132 0.38 -18.49 4.44
CA LYS A 132 -0.88 -17.91 3.98
C LYS A 132 -0.71 -17.00 2.76
N TYR A 133 0.51 -16.55 2.52
CA TYR A 133 0.83 -15.65 1.41
C TYR A 133 1.22 -16.43 0.14
N GLU A 134 1.92 -17.53 0.28
CA GLU A 134 2.29 -18.47 -0.79
C GLU A 134 1.12 -19.42 -1.14
#